data_746167929a34e9c5efc906146b68dc4d
#
_entry.id   746167929a34e9c5efc906146b68dc4d
#
_cell.length_a   1.000
_cell.length_b   1.000
_cell.length_c   1.000
_cell.angle_alpha   90.00
_cell.angle_beta   90.00
_cell.angle_gamma   90.00
#
_symmetry.space_group_name_H-M   'P 1'
#
loop_
_entity.id
_entity.type
_entity.pdbx_description
1 polymer ?
#
loop_
_entity_poly.entity_id
_entity_poly.type
_entity_poly.pdbx_seq_one_letter_code
_entity_poly.pdbx_strand_id
1 'polypeptide(L)'
;MKSIVLDPDQRRVRQSFRRGLASYHDNAEAQARIAQELVSALETHITTPVKRTFEFGCGTGHLTEALRGRIVIDWMLANDLVPECGDAVRETVDAFVAGPIETLSIPTVLDLICSASTVQWIPDQTQLLQRLSDHLAPGGLLALSGFGTGQFRELQALGSSAAAPGYCNAEDWAAKVPASLDILHLAQAPIVMWFDGALPLLKHLRKTGVNGQSREQWSRAKLTDFERRYVEQFGQDGKLPLTYDPVWMIARKG
;
A
#
# COMPACT_ATOMS: atom_id res chain seq x y z
N MET A 1 -26.28 -3.43 12.45
CA MET A 1 -25.03 -3.53 11.66
C MET A 1 -24.86 -4.99 11.27
N LYS A 2 -24.79 -5.32 9.96
CA LYS A 2 -24.43 -6.67 9.51
C LYS A 2 -22.98 -6.91 9.92
N SER A 3 -22.72 -8.03 10.60
CA SER A 3 -21.34 -8.43 10.95
C SER A 3 -20.55 -8.64 9.65
N ILE A 4 -19.45 -7.92 9.48
CA ILE A 4 -18.55 -8.09 8.33
C ILE A 4 -17.88 -9.46 8.49
N VAL A 5 -18.17 -10.38 7.58
CA VAL A 5 -17.55 -11.71 7.55
C VAL A 5 -16.25 -11.60 6.74
N LEU A 6 -15.11 -11.70 7.44
CA LEU A 6 -13.79 -11.74 6.81
C LEU A 6 -13.39 -13.19 6.52
N ASP A 7 -12.73 -13.41 5.40
CA ASP A 7 -12.07 -14.68 5.13
C ASP A 7 -10.80 -14.87 6.02
N PRO A 8 -10.17 -16.07 6.03
CA PRO A 8 -9.00 -16.33 6.86
C PRO A 8 -7.79 -15.45 6.57
N ASP A 9 -7.57 -15.07 5.30
CA ASP A 9 -6.43 -14.24 4.90
C ASP A 9 -6.66 -12.79 5.27
N GLN A 10 -7.85 -12.25 5.03
CA GLN A 10 -8.26 -10.92 5.48
C GLN A 10 -8.17 -10.79 7.01
N ARG A 11 -8.55 -11.81 7.78
CA ARG A 11 -8.38 -11.82 9.25
C ARG A 11 -6.91 -11.74 9.66
N ARG A 12 -6.02 -12.47 8.95
CA ARG A 12 -4.58 -12.43 9.22
C ARG A 12 -3.97 -11.06 8.91
N VAL A 13 -4.29 -10.50 7.75
CA VAL A 13 -3.86 -9.16 7.33
C VAL A 13 -4.32 -8.13 8.35
N ARG A 14 -5.63 -8.10 8.67
CA ARG A 14 -6.19 -7.19 9.68
C ARG A 14 -5.49 -7.30 11.03
N GLN A 15 -5.26 -8.52 11.53
CA GLN A 15 -4.60 -8.72 12.82
C GLN A 15 -3.13 -8.27 12.81
N SER A 16 -2.43 -8.42 11.68
CA SER A 16 -1.05 -7.97 11.53
C SER A 16 -0.96 -6.45 11.59
N PHE A 17 -1.76 -5.76 10.78
CA PHE A 17 -1.77 -4.29 10.75
C PHE A 17 -2.25 -3.69 12.07
N ARG A 18 -3.31 -4.24 12.68
CA ARG A 18 -3.81 -3.79 13.99
C ARG A 18 -2.73 -3.81 15.07
N ARG A 19 -1.87 -4.83 15.10
CA ARG A 19 -0.76 -4.92 16.08
C ARG A 19 0.32 -3.86 15.89
N GLY A 20 0.55 -3.43 14.66
CA GLY A 20 1.53 -2.41 14.31
C GLY A 20 0.98 -0.98 14.32
N LEU A 21 -0.34 -0.79 14.37
CA LEU A 21 -1.00 0.49 14.08
C LEU A 21 -0.44 1.67 14.89
N ALA A 22 -0.24 1.48 16.20
CA ALA A 22 0.26 2.53 17.09
C ALA A 22 1.69 3.02 16.77
N SER A 23 2.48 2.22 16.07
CA SER A 23 3.86 2.56 15.68
C SER A 23 4.04 2.75 14.17
N TYR A 24 3.00 2.48 13.39
CA TYR A 24 3.09 2.46 11.93
C TYR A 24 3.39 3.84 11.36
N HIS A 25 2.65 4.86 11.78
CA HIS A 25 2.78 6.22 11.24
C HIS A 25 4.22 6.73 11.31
N ASP A 26 4.87 6.61 12.47
CA ASP A 26 6.23 7.11 12.70
C ASP A 26 7.34 6.23 12.09
N ASN A 27 7.01 5.01 11.64
CA ASN A 27 8.01 4.06 11.13
C ASN A 27 7.80 3.66 9.66
N ALA A 28 6.72 4.09 9.04
CA ALA A 28 6.37 3.77 7.65
C ALA A 28 6.91 4.82 6.64
N GLU A 29 8.18 5.24 6.82
CA GLU A 29 8.82 6.26 5.98
C GLU A 29 8.77 5.92 4.48
N ALA A 30 9.03 4.66 4.12
CA ALA A 30 8.95 4.21 2.73
C ALA A 30 7.52 4.38 2.18
N GLN A 31 6.49 4.00 2.96
CA GLN A 31 5.08 4.13 2.55
C GLN A 31 4.64 5.60 2.46
N ALA A 32 5.09 6.44 3.39
CA ALA A 32 4.86 7.88 3.32
C ALA A 32 5.46 8.50 2.04
N ARG A 33 6.69 8.13 1.71
CA ARG A 33 7.34 8.55 0.47
C ARG A 33 6.59 8.04 -0.76
N ILE A 34 6.17 6.77 -0.78
CA ILE A 34 5.38 6.18 -1.88
C ILE A 34 4.06 6.95 -2.09
N ALA A 35 3.38 7.32 -1.00
CA ALA A 35 2.15 8.11 -1.06
C ALA A 35 2.40 9.52 -1.63
N GLN A 36 3.48 10.19 -1.20
CA GLN A 36 3.85 11.51 -1.71
C GLN A 36 4.21 11.48 -3.20
N GLU A 37 4.94 10.46 -3.66
CA GLU A 37 5.29 10.27 -5.07
C GLU A 37 4.04 9.99 -5.92
N LEU A 38 3.08 9.19 -5.41
CA LEU A 38 1.80 8.97 -6.06
C LEU A 38 1.02 10.28 -6.24
N VAL A 39 0.93 11.10 -5.19
CA VAL A 39 0.23 12.39 -5.27
C VAL A 39 0.94 13.37 -6.20
N SER A 40 2.29 13.40 -6.19
CA SER A 40 3.07 14.23 -7.11
C SER A 40 2.81 13.89 -8.59
N ALA A 41 2.73 12.60 -8.91
CA ALA A 41 2.35 12.17 -10.25
C ALA A 41 0.88 12.51 -10.56
N LEU A 42 -0.04 12.31 -9.60
CA LEU A 42 -1.47 12.56 -9.76
C LEU A 42 -1.77 14.03 -10.04
N GLU A 43 -1.10 14.99 -9.35
CA GLU A 43 -1.30 16.43 -9.53
C GLU A 43 -1.16 16.88 -10.98
N THR A 44 -0.29 16.26 -11.75
CA THR A 44 -0.06 16.62 -13.16
C THR A 44 -1.26 16.31 -14.07
N HIS A 45 -2.22 15.52 -13.58
CA HIS A 45 -3.41 15.08 -14.31
C HIS A 45 -4.71 15.71 -13.78
N ILE A 46 -4.64 16.48 -12.68
CA ILE A 46 -5.79 17.16 -12.08
C ILE A 46 -5.80 18.61 -12.56
N THR A 47 -6.86 18.99 -13.26
CA THR A 47 -7.04 20.36 -13.82
C THR A 47 -8.11 21.18 -13.11
N THR A 48 -8.92 20.55 -12.26
CA THR A 48 -10.06 21.15 -11.54
C THR A 48 -10.15 20.57 -10.14
N PRO A 49 -10.80 21.25 -9.18
CA PRO A 49 -11.09 20.67 -7.87
C PRO A 49 -11.79 19.31 -7.99
N VAL A 50 -11.38 18.37 -7.16
CA VAL A 50 -11.94 17.00 -7.11
C VAL A 50 -13.16 17.01 -6.17
N LYS A 51 -14.33 16.76 -6.70
CA LYS A 51 -15.57 16.84 -5.91
C LYS A 51 -15.75 15.64 -4.99
N ARG A 52 -15.51 14.42 -5.52
CA ARG A 52 -15.79 13.18 -4.78
C ARG A 52 -14.62 12.21 -4.88
N THR A 53 -14.00 11.96 -3.74
CA THR A 53 -12.85 11.06 -3.61
C THR A 53 -13.19 9.85 -2.77
N PHE A 54 -12.71 8.70 -3.17
CA PHE A 54 -12.70 7.49 -2.36
C PHE A 54 -11.28 6.95 -2.22
N GLU A 55 -10.79 6.87 -0.98
CA GLU A 55 -9.53 6.22 -0.63
C GLU A 55 -9.80 4.88 0.05
N PHE A 56 -9.19 3.80 -0.43
CA PHE A 56 -9.25 2.50 0.25
C PHE A 56 -7.88 2.09 0.78
N GLY A 57 -7.88 1.41 1.94
CA GLY A 57 -6.65 1.06 2.66
C GLY A 57 -5.91 2.29 3.18
N CYS A 58 -6.63 3.25 3.79
CA CYS A 58 -6.05 4.52 4.23
C CYS A 58 -5.02 4.37 5.35
N GLY A 59 -5.04 3.25 6.11
CA GLY A 59 -4.11 3.02 7.20
C GLY A 59 -4.13 4.15 8.23
N THR A 60 -2.95 4.72 8.49
CA THR A 60 -2.78 5.86 9.41
C THR A 60 -2.83 7.22 8.72
N GLY A 61 -3.18 7.29 7.43
CA GLY A 61 -3.48 8.53 6.73
C GLY A 61 -2.35 9.13 5.88
N HIS A 62 -1.25 8.45 5.61
CA HIS A 62 -0.16 9.02 4.81
C HIS A 62 -0.60 9.51 3.43
N LEU A 63 -1.43 8.74 2.70
CA LEU A 63 -1.97 9.18 1.42
C LEU A 63 -3.04 10.24 1.62
N THR A 64 -3.92 10.08 2.62
CA THR A 64 -4.96 11.06 2.97
C THR A 64 -4.36 12.45 3.20
N GLU A 65 -3.31 12.55 4.02
CA GLU A 65 -2.61 13.80 4.33
C GLU A 65 -1.91 14.37 3.09
N ALA A 66 -1.24 13.54 2.31
CA ALA A 66 -0.58 13.98 1.09
C ALA A 66 -1.58 14.54 0.06
N LEU A 67 -2.75 13.91 -0.10
CA LEU A 67 -3.83 14.39 -0.96
C LEU A 67 -4.38 15.73 -0.48
N ARG A 68 -4.77 15.83 0.80
CA ARG A 68 -5.34 17.05 1.38
C ARG A 68 -4.36 18.23 1.38
N GLY A 69 -3.06 17.94 1.48
CA GLY A 69 -2.01 18.97 1.44
C GLY A 69 -1.75 19.56 0.06
N ARG A 70 -2.17 18.91 -1.04
CA ARG A 70 -1.79 19.27 -2.41
C ARG A 70 -2.96 19.40 -3.39
N ILE A 71 -4.08 18.72 -3.11
CA ILE A 71 -5.25 18.66 -3.99
C ILE A 71 -6.46 19.25 -3.28
N VAL A 72 -7.20 20.12 -3.96
CA VAL A 72 -8.48 20.62 -3.45
C VAL A 72 -9.53 19.54 -3.65
N ILE A 73 -10.02 18.98 -2.55
CA ILE A 73 -11.01 17.90 -2.50
C ILE A 73 -12.23 18.36 -1.70
N ASP A 74 -13.41 18.36 -2.32
CA ASP A 74 -14.63 18.83 -1.68
C ASP A 74 -15.18 17.79 -0.68
N TRP A 75 -15.15 16.49 -1.05
CA TRP A 75 -15.64 15.40 -0.20
C TRP A 75 -14.78 14.15 -0.35
N MET A 76 -14.46 13.52 0.76
CA MET A 76 -13.58 12.35 0.81
C MET A 76 -14.13 11.27 1.74
N LEU A 77 -14.35 10.06 1.18
CA LEU A 77 -14.62 8.84 1.93
C LEU A 77 -13.34 8.03 2.02
N ALA A 78 -12.94 7.68 3.24
CA ALA A 78 -11.86 6.72 3.46
C ALA A 78 -12.38 5.34 3.88
N ASN A 79 -11.64 4.31 3.52
CA ASN A 79 -11.90 2.92 3.92
C ASN A 79 -10.62 2.26 4.41
N ASP A 80 -10.75 1.37 5.37
CA ASP A 80 -9.72 0.41 5.74
C ASP A 80 -10.33 -0.91 6.26
N LEU A 81 -9.58 -2.00 6.15
CA LEU A 81 -9.95 -3.30 6.73
C LEU A 81 -9.92 -3.25 8.27
N VAL A 82 -9.09 -2.38 8.84
CA VAL A 82 -8.89 -2.16 10.29
C VAL A 82 -9.76 -0.99 10.75
N PRO A 83 -10.83 -1.20 11.54
CA PRO A 83 -11.74 -0.13 11.96
C PRO A 83 -11.06 1.00 12.73
N GLU A 84 -10.00 0.69 13.46
CA GLU A 84 -9.22 1.64 14.25
C GLU A 84 -8.49 2.69 13.38
N CYS A 85 -8.31 2.43 12.08
CA CYS A 85 -7.78 3.43 11.14
C CYS A 85 -8.70 4.65 11.00
N GLY A 86 -10.02 4.48 11.21
CA GLY A 86 -10.96 5.58 11.20
C GLY A 86 -10.65 6.67 12.23
N ASP A 87 -10.07 6.30 13.37
CA ASP A 87 -9.65 7.29 14.38
C ASP A 87 -8.44 8.11 13.90
N ALA A 88 -7.53 7.49 13.14
CA ALA A 88 -6.34 8.16 12.61
C ALA A 88 -6.67 9.22 11.55
N VAL A 89 -7.70 9.01 10.73
CA VAL A 89 -8.06 9.90 9.62
C VAL A 89 -9.29 10.79 9.90
N ARG A 90 -9.85 10.71 11.11
CA ARG A 90 -11.13 11.37 11.49
C ARG A 90 -11.21 12.87 11.16
N GLU A 91 -10.11 13.59 11.33
CA GLU A 91 -10.06 15.04 11.14
C GLU A 91 -9.75 15.44 9.70
N THR A 92 -9.37 14.47 8.86
CA THR A 92 -8.91 14.72 7.48
C THR A 92 -9.89 14.22 6.41
N VAL A 93 -10.88 13.39 6.78
CA VAL A 93 -11.88 12.85 5.85
C VAL A 93 -13.30 13.20 6.30
N ASP A 94 -14.23 13.26 5.34
CA ASP A 94 -15.64 13.56 5.61
C ASP A 94 -16.40 12.33 6.11
N ALA A 95 -15.95 11.13 5.73
CA ALA A 95 -16.53 9.86 6.17
C ALA A 95 -15.50 8.73 6.17
N PHE A 96 -15.72 7.74 7.04
CA PHE A 96 -14.92 6.52 7.09
C PHE A 96 -15.82 5.29 7.14
N VAL A 97 -15.43 4.22 6.44
CA VAL A 97 -16.12 2.94 6.46
C VAL A 97 -15.11 1.80 6.61
N ALA A 98 -15.30 0.94 7.62
CA ALA A 98 -14.47 -0.24 7.82
C ALA A 98 -14.98 -1.42 6.98
N GLY A 99 -14.06 -2.21 6.42
CA GLY A 99 -14.38 -3.46 5.72
C GLY A 99 -13.48 -3.75 4.54
N PRO A 100 -13.57 -5.00 4.01
CA PRO A 100 -12.79 -5.40 2.85
C PRO A 100 -13.29 -4.71 1.59
N ILE A 101 -12.37 -4.12 0.84
CA ILE A 101 -12.67 -3.39 -0.40
C ILE A 101 -13.39 -4.28 -1.43
N GLU A 102 -13.14 -5.56 -1.43
CA GLU A 102 -13.72 -6.52 -2.37
C GLU A 102 -15.25 -6.63 -2.27
N THR A 103 -15.80 -6.38 -1.10
CA THR A 103 -17.25 -6.53 -0.83
C THR A 103 -17.92 -5.24 -0.33
N LEU A 104 -17.14 -4.18 -0.15
CA LEU A 104 -17.65 -2.90 0.33
C LEU A 104 -18.62 -2.28 -0.69
N SER A 105 -19.68 -1.62 -0.23
CA SER A 105 -20.49 -0.76 -1.10
C SER A 105 -19.74 0.54 -1.36
N ILE A 106 -19.20 0.70 -2.56
CA ILE A 106 -18.47 1.91 -2.98
C ILE A 106 -19.49 2.92 -3.56
N PRO A 107 -19.40 4.21 -3.26
CA PRO A 107 -20.17 5.24 -3.95
C PRO A 107 -19.91 5.23 -5.47
N THR A 108 -20.87 5.65 -6.25
CA THR A 108 -20.74 5.81 -7.71
C THR A 108 -20.44 7.26 -8.09
N VAL A 109 -20.03 7.47 -9.33
CA VAL A 109 -19.74 8.81 -9.88
C VAL A 109 -18.65 9.52 -9.07
N LEU A 110 -17.52 8.82 -8.88
CA LEU A 110 -16.35 9.34 -8.19
C LEU A 110 -15.39 10.01 -9.18
N ASP A 111 -14.87 11.19 -8.82
CA ASP A 111 -13.87 11.88 -9.63
C ASP A 111 -12.46 11.31 -9.40
N LEU A 112 -12.22 10.76 -8.20
CA LEU A 112 -10.96 10.14 -7.83
C LEU A 112 -11.20 8.90 -6.97
N ILE A 113 -10.57 7.80 -7.36
CA ILE A 113 -10.36 6.63 -6.48
C ILE A 113 -8.86 6.48 -6.28
N CYS A 114 -8.41 6.33 -5.05
CA CYS A 114 -6.99 6.23 -4.75
C CYS A 114 -6.69 5.21 -3.64
N SER A 115 -5.45 4.70 -3.68
CA SER A 115 -4.91 3.82 -2.64
C SER A 115 -3.39 3.74 -2.72
N ALA A 116 -2.71 3.74 -1.58
CA ALA A 116 -1.27 3.52 -1.52
C ALA A 116 -0.92 2.28 -0.70
N SER A 117 -0.05 1.44 -1.24
CA SER A 117 0.52 0.27 -0.55
C SER A 117 -0.52 -0.72 0.01
N THR A 118 -1.64 -0.89 -0.69
CA THR A 118 -2.76 -1.77 -0.26
C THR A 118 -3.07 -2.87 -1.28
N VAL A 119 -3.03 -2.56 -2.58
CA VAL A 119 -3.51 -3.46 -3.66
C VAL A 119 -2.80 -4.81 -3.69
N GLN A 120 -1.57 -4.92 -3.20
CA GLN A 120 -0.83 -6.18 -3.12
C GLN A 120 -1.48 -7.21 -2.17
N TRP A 121 -2.37 -6.79 -1.30
CA TRP A 121 -3.11 -7.68 -0.39
C TRP A 121 -4.36 -8.27 -1.02
N ILE A 122 -4.76 -7.78 -2.20
CA ILE A 122 -5.95 -8.22 -2.93
C ILE A 122 -5.55 -9.31 -3.93
N PRO A 123 -6.08 -10.54 -3.81
CA PRO A 123 -5.68 -11.65 -4.69
C PRO A 123 -6.09 -11.44 -6.14
N ASP A 124 -7.32 -10.96 -6.38
CA ASP A 124 -7.83 -10.69 -7.73
C ASP A 124 -7.81 -9.20 -8.05
N GLN A 125 -6.65 -8.72 -8.47
CA GLN A 125 -6.46 -7.32 -8.86
C GLN A 125 -7.22 -6.96 -10.15
N THR A 126 -7.41 -7.90 -11.07
CA THR A 126 -8.17 -7.66 -12.31
C THR A 126 -9.63 -7.35 -12.00
N GLN A 127 -10.25 -8.16 -11.14
CA GLN A 127 -11.63 -7.92 -10.68
C GLN A 127 -11.72 -6.61 -9.90
N LEU A 128 -10.72 -6.31 -9.05
CA LEU A 128 -10.68 -5.05 -8.31
C LEU A 128 -10.64 -3.86 -9.27
N LEU A 129 -9.72 -3.83 -10.22
CA LEU A 129 -9.57 -2.73 -11.18
C LEU A 129 -10.83 -2.51 -12.02
N GLN A 130 -11.47 -3.58 -12.49
CA GLN A 130 -12.75 -3.49 -13.18
C GLN A 130 -13.80 -2.84 -12.30
N ARG A 131 -13.95 -3.33 -11.08
CA ARG A 131 -14.91 -2.81 -10.12
C ARG A 131 -14.68 -1.32 -9.80
N LEU A 132 -13.43 -0.93 -9.56
CA LEU A 132 -13.09 0.48 -9.30
C LEU A 132 -13.42 1.36 -10.51
N SER A 133 -13.12 0.89 -11.72
CA SER A 133 -13.48 1.59 -12.95
C SER A 133 -14.99 1.83 -13.06
N ASP A 134 -15.83 0.84 -12.69
CA ASP A 134 -17.29 0.97 -12.78
C ASP A 134 -17.85 2.07 -11.84
N HIS A 135 -17.12 2.40 -10.77
CA HIS A 135 -17.51 3.43 -9.80
C HIS A 135 -16.98 4.85 -10.13
N LEU A 136 -16.04 4.97 -11.08
CA LEU A 136 -15.55 6.26 -11.55
C LEU A 136 -16.58 6.97 -12.46
N ALA A 137 -16.62 8.29 -12.37
CA ALA A 137 -17.26 9.14 -13.36
C ALA A 137 -16.50 9.09 -14.70
N PRO A 138 -17.14 9.40 -15.86
CA PRO A 138 -16.40 9.68 -17.08
C PRO A 138 -15.35 10.77 -16.86
N GLY A 139 -14.11 10.54 -17.29
CA GLY A 139 -12.97 11.41 -17.01
C GLY A 139 -12.38 11.30 -15.59
N GLY A 140 -12.99 10.51 -14.70
CA GLY A 140 -12.49 10.28 -13.34
C GLY A 140 -11.15 9.54 -13.33
N LEU A 141 -10.38 9.76 -12.26
CA LEU A 141 -9.02 9.23 -12.12
C LEU A 141 -8.95 8.07 -11.13
N LEU A 142 -8.15 7.08 -11.47
CA LEU A 142 -7.70 6.00 -10.57
C LEU A 142 -6.21 6.19 -10.30
N ALA A 143 -5.82 6.34 -9.02
CA ALA A 143 -4.44 6.52 -8.60
C ALA A 143 -4.05 5.44 -7.58
N LEU A 144 -3.19 4.52 -7.94
CA LEU A 144 -2.83 3.37 -7.13
C LEU A 144 -1.32 3.23 -6.97
N SER A 145 -0.87 2.79 -5.80
CA SER A 145 0.45 2.19 -5.65
C SER A 145 0.39 0.83 -4.97
N GLY A 146 1.32 -0.03 -5.36
CA GLY A 146 1.54 -1.35 -4.80
C GLY A 146 3.00 -1.71 -4.87
N PHE A 147 3.32 -3.00 -4.85
CA PHE A 147 4.71 -3.45 -4.91
C PHE A 147 4.93 -4.49 -6.00
N GLY A 148 6.08 -4.38 -6.65
CA GLY A 148 6.60 -5.31 -7.62
C GLY A 148 7.18 -6.59 -6.99
N THR A 149 7.60 -7.50 -7.83
CA THR A 149 8.18 -8.79 -7.43
C THR A 149 9.57 -8.67 -6.79
N GLY A 150 10.24 -7.52 -6.97
CA GLY A 150 11.50 -7.18 -6.32
C GLY A 150 11.38 -6.68 -4.86
N GLN A 151 10.16 -6.64 -4.31
CA GLN A 151 9.91 -6.22 -2.93
C GLN A 151 10.69 -7.08 -1.94
N PHE A 152 11.56 -6.45 -1.13
CA PHE A 152 12.42 -7.13 -0.16
C PHE A 152 13.31 -8.23 -0.76
N ARG A 153 13.85 -7.99 -1.96
CA ARG A 153 14.68 -8.94 -2.71
C ARG A 153 15.83 -9.54 -1.89
N GLU A 154 16.38 -8.77 -0.94
CA GLU A 154 17.46 -9.23 -0.06
C GLU A 154 16.95 -10.33 0.89
N LEU A 155 15.75 -10.17 1.44
CA LEU A 155 15.11 -11.19 2.29
C LEU A 155 14.74 -12.42 1.49
N GLN A 156 14.21 -12.24 0.27
CA GLN A 156 13.90 -13.36 -0.63
C GLN A 156 15.15 -14.18 -0.97
N ALA A 157 16.26 -13.53 -1.29
CA ALA A 157 17.53 -14.20 -1.58
C ALA A 157 18.08 -14.99 -0.37
N LEU A 158 17.76 -14.56 0.86
CA LEU A 158 18.10 -15.27 2.09
C LEU A 158 17.09 -16.36 2.47
N GLY A 159 16.09 -16.63 1.61
CA GLY A 159 15.11 -17.71 1.79
C GLY A 159 13.82 -17.30 2.52
N SER A 160 13.54 -16.00 2.67
CA SER A 160 12.24 -15.56 3.18
C SER A 160 11.15 -15.84 2.15
N SER A 161 10.08 -16.50 2.59
CA SER A 161 8.86 -16.70 1.80
C SER A 161 7.76 -15.66 2.11
N ALA A 162 8.07 -14.65 2.92
CA ALA A 162 7.11 -13.61 3.28
C ALA A 162 6.85 -12.70 2.07
N ALA A 163 5.70 -12.88 1.44
CA ALA A 163 5.26 -12.07 0.30
C ALA A 163 3.76 -11.81 0.41
N ALA A 164 3.30 -10.66 -0.07
CA ALA A 164 1.88 -10.45 -0.30
C ALA A 164 1.44 -11.17 -1.59
N PRO A 165 0.18 -11.64 -1.68
CA PRO A 165 -0.28 -12.45 -2.81
C PRO A 165 -0.30 -11.69 -4.14
N GLY A 166 -0.38 -10.37 -4.10
CA GLY A 166 -0.54 -9.51 -5.27
C GLY A 166 0.70 -8.68 -5.62
N TYR A 167 1.92 -9.11 -5.30
CA TYR A 167 3.11 -8.47 -5.87
C TYR A 167 3.11 -8.60 -7.39
N CYS A 168 3.22 -7.47 -8.08
CA CYS A 168 3.01 -7.40 -9.51
C CYS A 168 3.82 -6.24 -10.10
N ASN A 169 4.64 -6.52 -11.10
CA ASN A 169 5.43 -5.50 -11.77
C ASN A 169 4.56 -4.57 -12.63
N ALA A 170 5.11 -3.43 -13.01
CA ALA A 170 4.39 -2.42 -13.80
C ALA A 170 3.80 -2.99 -15.11
N GLU A 171 4.56 -3.81 -15.83
CA GLU A 171 4.11 -4.44 -17.08
C GLU A 171 2.89 -5.35 -16.87
N ASP A 172 2.91 -6.14 -15.77
CA ASP A 172 1.80 -7.02 -15.42
C ASP A 172 0.58 -6.24 -14.95
N TRP A 173 0.77 -5.07 -14.30
CA TRP A 173 -0.32 -4.17 -13.96
C TRP A 173 -1.02 -3.63 -15.20
N ALA A 174 -0.24 -3.18 -16.20
CA ALA A 174 -0.80 -2.71 -17.47
C ALA A 174 -1.72 -3.74 -18.13
N ALA A 175 -1.35 -5.03 -18.07
CA ALA A 175 -2.15 -6.11 -18.62
C ALA A 175 -3.47 -6.38 -17.86
N LYS A 176 -3.60 -5.92 -16.62
CA LYS A 176 -4.80 -6.07 -15.77
C LYS A 176 -5.77 -4.90 -15.86
N VAL A 177 -5.33 -3.76 -16.42
CA VAL A 177 -6.17 -2.57 -16.54
C VAL A 177 -7.29 -2.82 -17.54
N PRO A 178 -8.57 -2.58 -17.17
CA PRO A 178 -9.69 -2.76 -18.08
C PRO A 178 -9.65 -1.73 -19.22
N ALA A 179 -10.18 -2.10 -20.37
CA ALA A 179 -10.21 -1.24 -21.57
C ALA A 179 -10.97 0.09 -21.40
N SER A 180 -11.75 0.23 -20.32
CA SER A 180 -12.43 1.47 -19.94
C SER A 180 -11.51 2.49 -19.25
N LEU A 181 -10.26 2.14 -18.99
CA LEU A 181 -9.27 3.01 -18.34
C LEU A 181 -8.04 3.21 -19.24
N ASP A 182 -7.70 4.46 -19.50
CA ASP A 182 -6.47 4.86 -20.19
C ASP A 182 -5.37 5.11 -19.16
N ILE A 183 -4.24 4.40 -19.27
CA ILE A 183 -3.08 4.60 -18.40
C ILE A 183 -2.40 5.92 -18.77
N LEU A 184 -2.34 6.85 -17.81
CA LEU A 184 -1.68 8.15 -17.95
C LEU A 184 -0.27 8.16 -17.39
N HIS A 185 -0.04 7.36 -16.34
CA HIS A 185 1.26 7.21 -15.69
C HIS A 185 1.41 5.76 -15.20
N LEU A 186 2.56 5.18 -15.45
CA LEU A 186 2.95 3.88 -14.94
C LEU A 186 4.46 3.88 -14.68
N ALA A 187 4.86 3.67 -13.44
CA ALA A 187 6.25 3.70 -13.04
C ALA A 187 6.55 2.61 -12.01
N GLN A 188 7.78 2.12 -12.02
CA GLN A 188 8.33 1.23 -11.01
C GLN A 188 9.77 1.65 -10.74
N ALA A 189 10.10 1.94 -9.49
CA ALA A 189 11.44 2.35 -9.11
C ALA A 189 11.76 1.93 -7.66
N PRO A 190 12.89 1.28 -7.40
CA PRO A 190 13.21 0.81 -6.07
C PRO A 190 13.55 1.96 -5.12
N ILE A 191 13.09 1.84 -3.86
CA ILE A 191 13.48 2.67 -2.72
C ILE A 191 14.31 1.81 -1.79
N VAL A 192 15.58 2.15 -1.59
CA VAL A 192 16.48 1.41 -0.70
C VAL A 192 16.57 2.13 0.63
N MET A 193 16.22 1.43 1.71
CA MET A 193 16.46 1.88 3.08
C MET A 193 17.71 1.19 3.63
N TRP A 194 18.48 1.90 4.48
CA TRP A 194 19.73 1.40 5.03
C TRP A 194 19.66 1.28 6.55
N PHE A 195 20.10 0.15 7.08
CA PHE A 195 20.04 -0.18 8.51
C PHE A 195 21.43 -0.51 9.07
N ASP A 196 21.68 -0.14 10.32
CA ASP A 196 22.94 -0.39 11.03
C ASP A 196 23.09 -1.85 11.52
N GLY A 197 22.30 -2.78 11.02
CA GLY A 197 22.35 -4.21 11.31
C GLY A 197 21.01 -4.91 11.18
N ALA A 198 21.02 -6.24 11.37
CA ALA A 198 19.82 -7.07 11.20
C ALA A 198 18.72 -6.76 12.21
N LEU A 199 19.07 -6.44 13.47
CA LEU A 199 18.06 -6.17 14.49
C LEU A 199 17.23 -4.90 14.21
N PRO A 200 17.81 -3.74 13.85
CA PRO A 200 17.08 -2.57 13.39
C PRO A 200 16.18 -2.88 12.19
N LEU A 201 16.69 -3.60 11.18
CA LEU A 201 15.96 -4.00 9.98
C LEU A 201 14.72 -4.86 10.34
N LEU A 202 14.88 -5.90 11.15
CA LEU A 202 13.78 -6.77 11.58
C LEU A 202 12.76 -6.03 12.47
N LYS A 203 13.22 -5.07 13.29
CA LYS A 203 12.32 -4.19 14.06
C LYS A 203 11.48 -3.30 13.14
N HIS A 204 12.09 -2.74 12.09
CA HIS A 204 11.38 -1.95 11.09
C HIS A 204 10.27 -2.76 10.42
N LEU A 205 10.58 -3.96 9.89
CA LEU A 205 9.60 -4.85 9.28
C LEU A 205 8.43 -5.21 10.22
N ARG A 206 8.73 -5.40 11.51
CA ARG A 206 7.69 -5.68 12.52
C ARG A 206 6.80 -4.47 12.80
N LYS A 207 7.37 -3.27 12.85
CA LYS A 207 6.64 -2.03 13.13
C LYS A 207 5.77 -1.58 11.96
N THR A 208 6.17 -1.91 10.73
CA THR A 208 5.40 -1.62 9.51
C THR A 208 4.39 -2.72 9.15
N GLY A 209 4.26 -3.77 9.97
CA GLY A 209 3.26 -4.82 9.79
C GLY A 209 3.49 -5.73 8.57
N VAL A 210 4.57 -5.55 7.83
CA VAL A 210 4.83 -6.24 6.55
C VAL A 210 5.18 -7.71 6.76
N ASN A 211 5.57 -8.11 7.99
CA ASN A 211 5.90 -9.49 8.39
C ASN A 211 4.70 -10.37 8.75
N GLY A 212 3.50 -10.03 8.33
CA GLY A 212 2.26 -10.72 8.74
C GLY A 212 2.22 -12.24 8.52
N GLN A 213 3.17 -12.81 7.80
CA GLN A 213 3.24 -14.25 7.51
C GLN A 213 4.37 -14.99 8.24
N SER A 214 5.37 -14.30 8.82
CA SER A 214 6.47 -14.97 9.51
C SER A 214 6.13 -15.31 10.96
N ARG A 215 6.04 -16.61 11.27
CA ARG A 215 5.93 -17.16 12.63
C ARG A 215 7.30 -17.51 13.24
N GLU A 216 8.40 -17.13 12.61
CA GLU A 216 9.72 -17.52 13.03
C GLU A 216 10.10 -16.87 14.37
N GLN A 217 10.42 -17.74 15.35
CA GLN A 217 11.05 -17.31 16.59
C GLN A 217 12.55 -17.14 16.34
N TRP A 218 13.04 -15.94 16.53
CA TRP A 218 14.45 -15.61 16.38
C TRP A 218 15.22 -15.95 17.65
N SER A 219 16.05 -17.02 17.60
CA SER A 219 17.08 -17.25 18.61
C SER A 219 18.30 -16.36 18.32
N ARG A 220 19.17 -16.16 19.32
CA ARG A 220 20.42 -15.41 19.12
C ARG A 220 21.27 -15.99 17.99
N ALA A 221 21.42 -17.30 17.94
CA ALA A 221 22.19 -17.99 16.91
C ALA A 221 21.61 -17.78 15.51
N LYS A 222 20.26 -17.88 15.35
CA LYS A 222 19.59 -17.59 14.07
C LYS A 222 19.79 -16.14 13.64
N LEU A 223 19.69 -15.18 14.56
CA LEU A 223 19.90 -13.77 14.26
C LEU A 223 21.33 -13.49 13.79
N THR A 224 22.33 -14.06 14.50
CA THR A 224 23.75 -13.92 14.13
C THR A 224 24.05 -14.55 12.76
N ASP A 225 23.51 -15.74 12.46
CA ASP A 225 23.69 -16.36 11.14
C ASP A 225 23.00 -15.57 10.02
N PHE A 226 21.79 -15.09 10.27
CA PHE A 226 21.07 -14.21 9.34
C PHE A 226 21.87 -12.95 9.04
N GLU A 227 22.37 -12.25 10.08
CA GLU A 227 23.14 -11.03 9.93
C GLU A 227 24.43 -11.28 9.14
N ARG A 228 25.18 -12.35 9.49
CA ARG A 228 26.38 -12.75 8.75
C ARG A 228 26.10 -12.94 7.26
N ARG A 229 25.07 -13.74 6.92
CA ARG A 229 24.68 -14.01 5.53
C ARG A 229 24.21 -12.74 4.81
N TYR A 230 23.49 -11.86 5.52
CA TYR A 230 23.02 -10.59 4.95
C TYR A 230 24.19 -9.66 4.63
N VAL A 231 25.15 -9.52 5.58
CA VAL A 231 26.38 -8.73 5.38
C VAL A 231 27.20 -9.27 4.21
N GLU A 232 27.43 -10.60 4.17
CA GLU A 232 28.20 -11.26 3.11
C GLU A 232 27.63 -11.03 1.71
N GLN A 233 26.29 -11.01 1.57
CA GLN A 233 25.63 -10.90 0.26
C GLN A 233 25.27 -9.47 -0.14
N PHE A 234 24.93 -8.61 0.80
CA PHE A 234 24.32 -7.30 0.53
C PHE A 234 24.93 -6.15 1.34
N GLY A 235 25.76 -6.43 2.33
CA GLY A 235 26.35 -5.39 3.20
C GLY A 235 27.19 -4.39 2.40
N GLN A 236 26.97 -3.11 2.67
CA GLN A 236 27.73 -2.02 2.06
C GLN A 236 28.03 -0.96 3.12
N ASP A 237 29.29 -0.57 3.27
CA ASP A 237 29.75 0.45 4.21
C ASP A 237 29.25 0.25 5.65
N GLY A 238 29.21 -1.02 6.09
CA GLY A 238 28.75 -1.39 7.44
C GLY A 238 27.23 -1.32 7.63
N LYS A 239 26.44 -1.09 6.56
CA LYS A 239 24.97 -1.05 6.59
C LYS A 239 24.36 -2.17 5.79
N LEU A 240 23.09 -2.47 6.10
CA LEU A 240 22.28 -3.46 5.40
C LEU A 240 21.17 -2.77 4.61
N PRO A 241 21.06 -2.98 3.29
CA PRO A 241 19.98 -2.45 2.48
C PRO A 241 18.69 -3.24 2.71
N LEU A 242 17.54 -2.61 2.57
CA LEU A 242 16.24 -3.24 2.41
C LEU A 242 15.53 -2.54 1.26
N THR A 243 15.28 -3.26 0.18
CA THR A 243 14.68 -2.69 -1.02
C THR A 243 13.17 -2.81 -0.98
N TYR A 244 12.50 -1.66 -1.03
CA TYR A 244 11.11 -1.54 -1.42
C TYR A 244 11.05 -1.40 -2.94
N ASP A 245 10.08 -2.06 -3.58
CA ASP A 245 9.92 -2.07 -5.04
C ASP A 245 8.52 -1.54 -5.44
N PRO A 246 8.22 -0.25 -5.15
CA PRO A 246 6.90 0.29 -5.43
C PRO A 246 6.63 0.40 -6.92
N VAL A 247 5.36 0.21 -7.26
CA VAL A 247 4.75 0.48 -8.55
C VAL A 247 3.69 1.55 -8.36
N TRP A 248 3.66 2.55 -9.23
CA TRP A 248 2.66 3.62 -9.26
C TRP A 248 1.90 3.60 -10.57
N MET A 249 0.59 3.74 -10.51
CA MET A 249 -0.26 3.82 -11.69
C MET A 249 -1.29 4.94 -11.52
N ILE A 250 -1.46 5.73 -12.57
CA ILE A 250 -2.58 6.64 -12.72
C ILE A 250 -3.27 6.31 -14.03
N ALA A 251 -4.58 6.13 -13.98
CA ALA A 251 -5.40 5.87 -15.15
C ALA A 251 -6.64 6.77 -15.14
N ARG A 252 -7.19 7.04 -16.31
CA ARG A 252 -8.40 7.86 -16.49
C ARG A 252 -9.50 7.02 -17.12
N LYS A 253 -10.73 7.17 -16.64
CA LYS A 253 -11.90 6.59 -17.26
C LYS A 253 -12.28 7.35 -18.52
N GLY A 254 -12.43 6.61 -19.62
CA GLY A 254 -12.94 7.13 -20.88
C GLY A 254 -14.41 7.57 -20.81
#